data_2b2d010f6be99a83462e84bb25f51cff
#
_entry.id   2b2d010f6be99a83462e84bb25f51cff
#
_cell.length_a   1.000
_cell.length_b   1.000
_cell.length_c   1.000
_cell.angle_alpha   90.00
_cell.angle_beta   90.00
_cell.angle_gamma   90.00
#
_symmetry.space_group_name_H-M   'P 1'
#
loop_
_entity.id
_entity.type
_entity.pdbx_description
1 polymer ?
#
loop_
_entity_poly.entity_id
_entity_poly.type
_entity_poly.pdbx_seq_one_letter_code
_entity_poly.pdbx_strand_id
1 'polypeptide(L)'
;MPEYLAPGVFIEEVPACVHTIEGVPTSSAAFIDIFQQGPLNKAMQVTSFAEFERAFRGLDAGSEASYAILQYFLNGGKSAWVVRVDGGATAETIVGDPAAKTGMHALDGIAPNIFNILTIPAAANLDQNSFTAVISAAEKYCSEKRAFLIVDIPPTINTKDKMLSWMETNDCLRHHNAAIYFPRLEIPDPLNAGSSRNVGASGTLAGVYARMDGACGVWKTPAGGAADLRGASVTVQINDSENGALNALGINALRNFPTIGNVSWGARTLAGSYQEASEWKYIPVRRLALYIEESLYQGSKWANFDPNDELLWTQIRLSFGVFMTNLFRVGAFQGTKAGDAFFIKCDGTTTSQDDIDRGIVNIVVGFAPLAPAEFVVIYIQQIAGRVGE
;
A
#
# COMPACT_ATOMS: atom_id res chain seq x y z
N MET A 1 -43.50 16.67 -19.74
CA MET A 1 -44.09 15.83 -18.72
C MET A 1 -45.37 15.24 -19.29
N PRO A 2 -45.61 13.94 -19.21
CA PRO A 2 -46.92 13.41 -19.61
C PRO A 2 -48.01 13.99 -18.69
N GLU A 3 -49.08 14.55 -19.28
CA GLU A 3 -50.25 15.01 -18.54
C GLU A 3 -51.05 13.79 -18.10
N TYR A 4 -51.08 13.48 -16.82
CA TYR A 4 -51.95 12.45 -16.26
C TYR A 4 -53.38 12.95 -16.13
N LEU A 5 -54.30 12.41 -16.94
CA LEU A 5 -55.68 12.88 -17.06
C LEU A 5 -56.66 12.12 -16.12
N ALA A 6 -56.24 11.09 -15.40
CA ALA A 6 -57.10 10.34 -14.52
C ALA A 6 -56.33 9.86 -13.24
N PRO A 7 -56.98 9.73 -12.11
CA PRO A 7 -56.36 9.08 -10.94
C PRO A 7 -55.99 7.64 -11.26
N GLY A 8 -54.72 7.29 -11.08
CA GLY A 8 -54.20 5.94 -11.33
C GLY A 8 -52.76 5.79 -10.86
N VAL A 9 -52.25 4.56 -10.91
CA VAL A 9 -50.80 4.28 -10.72
C VAL A 9 -50.16 4.29 -12.10
N PHE A 10 -49.26 5.21 -12.29
CA PHE A 10 -48.51 5.34 -13.52
C PHE A 10 -47.08 4.86 -13.26
N ILE A 11 -46.57 3.97 -14.13
CA ILE A 11 -45.21 3.45 -14.06
C ILE A 11 -44.44 4.16 -15.17
N GLU A 12 -43.49 4.98 -14.78
CA GLU A 12 -42.47 5.50 -15.64
C GLU A 12 -41.19 4.70 -15.48
N GLU A 13 -40.71 4.10 -16.55
CA GLU A 13 -39.37 3.52 -16.60
C GLU A 13 -38.36 4.65 -16.79
N VAL A 14 -37.74 5.07 -15.69
CA VAL A 14 -36.55 5.93 -15.75
C VAL A 14 -35.34 5.02 -15.87
N PRO A 15 -34.54 5.12 -16.96
CA PRO A 15 -33.32 4.35 -17.07
C PRO A 15 -32.38 4.78 -15.94
N ALA A 16 -32.31 3.98 -14.89
CA ALA A 16 -31.33 4.14 -13.82
C ALA A 16 -29.97 3.64 -14.36
N CYS A 17 -29.23 4.50 -15.05
CA CYS A 17 -27.85 4.24 -15.42
C CYS A 17 -26.98 4.28 -14.17
N VAL A 18 -27.01 3.20 -13.37
CA VAL A 18 -26.04 3.00 -12.31
C VAL A 18 -24.76 2.44 -12.93
N HIS A 19 -23.72 3.26 -12.97
CA HIS A 19 -22.41 2.82 -13.44
C HIS A 19 -21.72 2.02 -12.33
N THR A 20 -21.45 0.74 -12.59
CA THR A 20 -20.77 -0.12 -11.64
C THR A 20 -19.30 0.28 -11.51
N ILE A 21 -18.86 0.55 -10.28
CA ILE A 21 -17.46 0.79 -9.99
C ILE A 21 -16.81 -0.52 -9.57
N GLU A 22 -15.80 -0.93 -10.31
CA GLU A 22 -14.98 -2.08 -9.97
C GLU A 22 -13.79 -1.65 -9.12
N GLY A 23 -13.48 -2.45 -8.09
CA GLY A 23 -12.29 -2.23 -7.27
C GLY A 23 -11.02 -2.49 -8.05
N VAL A 24 -10.06 -1.55 -7.97
CA VAL A 24 -8.75 -1.73 -8.61
C VAL A 24 -7.95 -2.85 -7.91
N PRO A 25 -6.95 -3.47 -8.57
CA PRO A 25 -6.00 -4.36 -7.89
C PRO A 25 -5.32 -3.64 -6.72
N THR A 26 -4.98 -4.35 -5.64
CA THR A 26 -4.30 -3.79 -4.45
C THR A 26 -2.89 -4.32 -4.27
N SER A 27 -2.51 -5.35 -5.01
CA SER A 27 -1.29 -6.15 -4.79
C SER A 27 -0.32 -6.15 -5.97
N SER A 28 -0.42 -5.17 -6.87
CA SER A 28 0.53 -5.01 -7.97
C SER A 28 1.75 -4.24 -7.49
N ALA A 29 2.92 -4.90 -7.40
CA ALA A 29 4.16 -4.29 -6.94
C ALA A 29 5.01 -3.79 -8.10
N ALA A 30 5.73 -2.67 -7.92
CA ALA A 30 6.70 -2.15 -8.86
C ALA A 30 8.11 -2.22 -8.26
N PHE A 31 9.08 -2.66 -9.07
CA PHE A 31 10.49 -2.80 -8.71
C PHE A 31 11.36 -2.04 -9.70
N ILE A 32 12.30 -1.26 -9.19
CA ILE A 32 13.21 -0.44 -9.99
C ILE A 32 14.63 -0.77 -9.58
N ASP A 33 15.44 -1.23 -10.54
CA ASP A 33 16.86 -1.57 -10.32
C ASP A 33 17.59 -1.78 -11.65
N ILE A 34 18.88 -2.10 -11.55
CA ILE A 34 19.66 -2.65 -12.65
C ILE A 34 19.37 -4.16 -12.79
N PHE A 35 19.31 -4.64 -14.02
CA PHE A 35 19.16 -6.06 -14.33
C PHE A 35 20.07 -6.39 -15.51
N GLN A 36 20.48 -7.65 -15.65
CA GLN A 36 21.40 -8.08 -16.71
C GLN A 36 20.81 -7.93 -18.11
N GLN A 37 19.50 -8.07 -18.24
CA GLN A 37 18.77 -8.05 -19.50
C GLN A 37 17.42 -7.34 -19.33
N GLY A 38 16.71 -7.12 -20.42
CA GLY A 38 15.40 -6.50 -20.46
C GLY A 38 15.43 -5.08 -21.04
N PRO A 39 14.25 -4.53 -21.37
CA PRO A 39 14.15 -3.20 -21.96
C PRO A 39 14.53 -2.12 -20.93
N LEU A 40 15.36 -1.17 -21.35
CA LEU A 40 15.76 -0.02 -20.53
C LEU A 40 14.60 0.98 -20.41
N ASN A 41 14.40 1.51 -19.22
CA ASN A 41 13.44 2.57 -18.92
C ASN A 41 12.02 2.27 -19.48
N LYS A 42 11.62 1.00 -19.41
CA LYS A 42 10.30 0.55 -19.82
C LYS A 42 9.74 -0.41 -18.78
N ALA A 43 8.59 -0.08 -18.24
CA ALA A 43 7.90 -0.97 -17.32
C ALA A 43 7.42 -2.24 -18.03
N MET A 44 7.80 -3.40 -17.51
CA MET A 44 7.41 -4.70 -18.02
C MET A 44 6.70 -5.48 -16.90
N GLN A 45 5.51 -5.99 -17.21
CA GLN A 45 4.78 -6.81 -16.27
C GLN A 45 5.30 -8.25 -16.30
N VAL A 46 5.44 -8.84 -15.11
CA VAL A 46 5.75 -10.25 -14.90
C VAL A 46 4.77 -10.83 -13.88
N THR A 47 4.30 -12.04 -14.12
CA THR A 47 3.29 -12.72 -13.31
C THR A 47 3.85 -13.89 -12.50
N SER A 48 5.13 -14.17 -12.68
CA SER A 48 5.86 -15.22 -11.95
C SER A 48 7.36 -14.93 -11.96
N PHE A 49 8.09 -15.55 -11.02
CA PHE A 49 9.55 -15.45 -11.01
C PHE A 49 10.18 -16.07 -12.27
N ALA A 50 9.62 -17.17 -12.79
CA ALA A 50 10.08 -17.79 -14.04
C ALA A 50 9.92 -16.88 -15.27
N GLU A 51 8.89 -16.02 -15.28
CA GLU A 51 8.75 -15.00 -16.33
C GLU A 51 9.78 -13.88 -16.16
N PHE A 52 10.04 -13.45 -14.92
CA PHE A 52 11.13 -12.52 -14.62
C PHE A 52 12.51 -13.09 -15.07
N GLU A 53 12.80 -14.36 -14.80
CA GLU A 53 14.05 -15.00 -15.24
C GLU A 53 14.21 -14.96 -16.77
N ARG A 54 13.15 -15.24 -17.51
CA ARG A 54 13.19 -15.17 -18.98
C ARG A 54 13.37 -13.75 -19.51
N ALA A 55 12.75 -12.76 -18.87
CA ALA A 55 12.76 -11.38 -19.33
C ALA A 55 14.01 -10.61 -18.90
N PHE A 56 14.50 -10.85 -17.68
CA PHE A 56 15.56 -10.06 -17.04
C PHE A 56 16.80 -10.88 -16.66
N ARG A 57 16.85 -12.17 -17.00
CA ARG A 57 17.93 -13.13 -16.75
C ARG A 57 18.06 -13.60 -15.30
N GLY A 58 17.00 -13.40 -14.50
CA GLY A 58 16.90 -13.95 -13.15
C GLY A 58 17.72 -13.21 -12.09
N LEU A 59 18.28 -13.97 -11.16
CA LEU A 59 19.04 -13.41 -10.04
C LEU A 59 20.37 -12.82 -10.53
N ASP A 60 20.71 -11.67 -9.93
CA ASP A 60 21.97 -10.98 -10.14
C ASP A 60 22.52 -10.52 -8.79
N ALA A 61 23.76 -10.90 -8.48
CA ALA A 61 24.41 -10.50 -7.24
C ALA A 61 24.54 -8.97 -7.08
N GLY A 62 24.55 -8.22 -8.19
CA GLY A 62 24.59 -6.76 -8.23
C GLY A 62 23.22 -6.09 -8.11
N SER A 63 22.12 -6.85 -8.21
CA SER A 63 20.75 -6.32 -8.16
C SER A 63 20.03 -6.78 -6.89
N GLU A 64 19.79 -5.87 -5.97
CA GLU A 64 18.97 -6.14 -4.77
C GLU A 64 17.52 -6.48 -5.16
N ALA A 65 16.96 -5.80 -6.19
CA ALA A 65 15.59 -6.04 -6.61
C ALA A 65 15.39 -7.42 -7.23
N SER A 66 16.41 -8.06 -7.81
CA SER A 66 16.27 -9.43 -8.33
C SER A 66 15.89 -10.41 -7.21
N TYR A 67 16.51 -10.27 -6.04
CA TYR A 67 16.18 -11.05 -4.84
C TYR A 67 14.84 -10.60 -4.20
N ALA A 68 14.55 -9.32 -4.22
CA ALA A 68 13.28 -8.79 -3.74
C ALA A 68 12.10 -9.33 -4.57
N ILE A 69 12.24 -9.46 -5.89
CA ILE A 69 11.24 -10.05 -6.79
C ILE A 69 11.07 -11.55 -6.50
N LEU A 70 12.16 -12.29 -6.26
CA LEU A 70 12.09 -13.69 -5.84
C LEU A 70 11.26 -13.82 -4.55
N GLN A 71 11.59 -13.02 -3.54
CA GLN A 71 10.89 -13.01 -2.26
C GLN A 71 9.43 -12.55 -2.39
N TYR A 72 9.13 -11.61 -3.26
CA TYR A 72 7.77 -11.16 -3.55
C TYR A 72 6.89 -12.32 -4.03
N PHE A 73 7.31 -13.06 -5.04
CA PHE A 73 6.54 -14.19 -5.55
C PHE A 73 6.46 -15.35 -4.55
N LEU A 74 7.53 -15.63 -3.81
CA LEU A 74 7.55 -16.65 -2.75
C LEU A 74 6.54 -16.35 -1.62
N ASN A 75 6.34 -15.07 -1.31
CA ASN A 75 5.47 -14.62 -0.23
C ASN A 75 4.01 -14.35 -0.66
N GLY A 76 3.66 -14.57 -1.91
CA GLY A 76 2.28 -14.51 -2.39
C GLY A 76 1.98 -13.42 -3.41
N GLY A 77 3.00 -12.73 -3.91
CA GLY A 77 2.88 -11.82 -5.05
C GLY A 77 2.39 -12.54 -6.31
N LYS A 78 1.58 -11.86 -7.11
CA LYS A 78 0.98 -12.43 -8.33
C LYS A 78 1.30 -11.63 -9.58
N SER A 79 1.63 -10.35 -9.45
CA SER A 79 1.91 -9.45 -10.56
C SER A 79 2.90 -8.39 -10.12
N ALA A 80 3.98 -8.24 -10.85
CA ALA A 80 5.00 -7.23 -10.62
C ALA A 80 5.29 -6.45 -11.89
N TRP A 81 5.51 -5.16 -11.75
CA TRP A 81 6.08 -4.29 -12.77
C TRP A 81 7.56 -4.11 -12.51
N VAL A 82 8.37 -4.37 -13.50
CA VAL A 82 9.83 -4.29 -13.38
C VAL A 82 10.34 -3.22 -14.33
N VAL A 83 11.12 -2.29 -13.80
CA VAL A 83 11.79 -1.23 -14.56
C VAL A 83 13.29 -1.41 -14.44
N ARG A 84 13.95 -1.66 -15.58
CA ARG A 84 15.40 -1.69 -15.68
C ARG A 84 15.93 -0.29 -15.93
N VAL A 85 16.84 0.17 -15.06
CA VAL A 85 17.59 1.43 -15.26
C VAL A 85 18.98 1.18 -15.85
N ASP A 86 19.56 2.19 -16.49
CA ASP A 86 20.87 2.12 -17.13
C ASP A 86 21.99 2.72 -16.26
N GLY A 87 23.23 2.36 -16.54
CA GLY A 87 24.43 3.03 -15.98
C GLY A 87 24.70 2.80 -14.50
N GLY A 88 23.96 1.91 -13.85
CA GLY A 88 24.02 1.64 -12.42
C GLY A 88 22.79 2.21 -11.68
N ALA A 89 22.51 1.66 -10.48
CA ALA A 89 21.44 2.13 -9.63
C ALA A 89 21.90 3.38 -8.86
N THR A 90 21.93 4.53 -9.52
CA THR A 90 22.23 5.83 -8.90
C THR A 90 20.93 6.59 -8.59
N ALA A 91 21.01 7.64 -7.79
CA ALA A 91 19.84 8.47 -7.52
C ALA A 91 19.21 9.04 -8.80
N GLU A 92 20.03 9.51 -9.73
CA GLU A 92 19.57 10.07 -11.01
C GLU A 92 18.87 9.02 -11.88
N THR A 93 19.44 7.83 -12.02
CA THR A 93 18.88 6.76 -12.88
C THR A 93 17.63 6.16 -12.28
N ILE A 94 17.54 6.05 -10.95
CA ILE A 94 16.35 5.55 -10.24
C ILE A 94 15.20 6.55 -10.30
N VAL A 95 15.45 7.82 -9.99
CA VAL A 95 14.43 8.88 -10.04
C VAL A 95 14.02 9.11 -11.50
N GLY A 96 14.98 9.27 -12.40
CA GLY A 96 14.75 9.50 -13.82
C GLY A 96 14.13 10.87 -14.15
N ASP A 97 13.66 10.98 -15.38
CA ASP A 97 13.06 12.21 -15.93
C ASP A 97 11.59 11.96 -16.30
N PRO A 98 10.63 12.75 -15.76
CA PRO A 98 9.22 12.65 -16.11
C PRO A 98 8.94 12.86 -17.61
N ALA A 99 9.63 13.79 -18.26
CA ALA A 99 9.40 14.11 -19.68
C ALA A 99 9.93 12.99 -20.59
N ALA A 100 11.08 12.41 -20.27
CA ALA A 100 11.67 11.28 -20.99
C ALA A 100 11.06 9.92 -20.56
N LYS A 101 10.26 9.89 -19.49
CA LYS A 101 9.69 8.67 -18.89
C LYS A 101 10.76 7.64 -18.54
N THR A 102 11.82 8.08 -17.87
CA THR A 102 12.92 7.21 -17.43
C THR A 102 12.85 6.97 -15.93
N GLY A 103 13.63 6.02 -15.41
CA GLY A 103 13.65 5.69 -13.98
C GLY A 103 12.27 5.29 -13.47
N MET A 104 11.85 5.82 -12.31
CA MET A 104 10.51 5.56 -11.77
C MET A 104 9.38 6.05 -12.68
N HIS A 105 9.61 7.09 -13.49
CA HIS A 105 8.63 7.63 -14.43
C HIS A 105 8.38 6.72 -15.65
N ALA A 106 9.17 5.66 -15.84
CA ALA A 106 8.86 4.61 -16.81
C ALA A 106 7.53 3.89 -16.48
N LEU A 107 7.12 3.90 -15.21
CA LEU A 107 5.82 3.40 -14.76
C LEU A 107 4.63 4.23 -15.30
N ASP A 108 4.85 5.48 -15.72
CA ASP A 108 3.82 6.31 -16.34
C ASP A 108 3.35 5.79 -17.71
N GLY A 109 4.12 4.88 -18.30
CA GLY A 109 3.76 4.18 -19.53
C GLY A 109 2.76 3.04 -19.37
N ILE A 110 2.41 2.67 -18.13
CA ILE A 110 1.44 1.62 -17.85
C ILE A 110 0.02 2.17 -18.06
N ALA A 111 -0.82 1.42 -18.79
CA ALA A 111 -2.23 1.80 -19.01
C ALA A 111 -3.17 0.63 -18.63
N PRO A 112 -4.15 0.82 -17.75
CA PRO A 112 -4.29 1.93 -16.82
C PRO A 112 -3.15 1.94 -15.81
N ASN A 113 -2.69 3.11 -15.38
CA ASN A 113 -1.53 3.25 -14.49
C ASN A 113 -1.85 2.72 -13.08
N ILE A 114 -1.80 1.41 -12.91
CA ILE A 114 -2.15 0.74 -11.67
C ILE A 114 -0.99 -0.14 -11.22
N PHE A 115 -0.17 0.41 -10.35
CA PHE A 115 0.64 -0.31 -9.37
C PHE A 115 0.30 0.26 -7.99
N ASN A 116 0.35 -0.56 -6.96
CA ASN A 116 -0.16 -0.21 -5.63
C ASN A 116 0.94 -0.18 -4.58
N ILE A 117 2.05 -0.86 -4.86
CA ILE A 117 3.21 -0.99 -3.99
C ILE A 117 4.43 -0.62 -4.81
N LEU A 118 5.25 0.29 -4.29
CA LEU A 118 6.55 0.62 -4.87
C LEU A 118 7.66 0.11 -3.96
N THR A 119 8.68 -0.49 -4.53
CA THR A 119 9.89 -0.91 -3.84
C THR A 119 11.12 -0.51 -4.66
N ILE A 120 12.13 0.03 -3.99
CA ILE A 120 13.39 0.45 -4.61
C ILE A 120 14.55 -0.11 -3.77
N PRO A 121 14.77 -1.43 -3.79
CA PRO A 121 15.75 -2.06 -2.91
C PRO A 121 17.17 -1.53 -3.09
N ALA A 122 17.53 -1.17 -4.32
CA ALA A 122 18.84 -0.58 -4.65
C ALA A 122 19.15 0.71 -3.88
N ALA A 123 18.11 1.48 -3.49
CA ALA A 123 18.29 2.72 -2.74
C ALA A 123 19.03 2.50 -1.40
N ALA A 124 18.83 1.35 -0.76
CA ALA A 124 19.48 1.01 0.51
C ALA A 124 21.02 0.95 0.45
N ASN A 125 21.61 0.82 -0.74
CA ASN A 125 23.04 0.76 -0.97
C ASN A 125 23.66 2.11 -1.39
N LEU A 126 22.84 3.14 -1.54
CA LEU A 126 23.31 4.49 -1.87
C LEU A 126 23.88 5.20 -0.64
N ASP A 127 24.66 6.25 -0.89
CA ASP A 127 25.04 7.18 0.17
C ASP A 127 23.80 7.90 0.74
N GLN A 128 23.96 8.49 1.94
CA GLN A 128 22.86 9.07 2.68
C GLN A 128 22.08 10.16 1.90
N ASN A 129 22.78 11.01 1.15
CA ASN A 129 22.15 12.11 0.41
C ASN A 129 21.36 11.56 -0.79
N SER A 130 21.96 10.65 -1.52
CA SER A 130 21.35 9.95 -2.66
C SER A 130 20.15 9.11 -2.21
N PHE A 131 20.27 8.40 -1.08
CA PHE A 131 19.16 7.67 -0.46
C PHE A 131 17.98 8.60 -0.17
N THR A 132 18.22 9.68 0.57
CA THR A 132 17.17 10.64 0.94
C THR A 132 16.51 11.25 -0.30
N ALA A 133 17.28 11.61 -1.32
CA ALA A 133 16.74 12.14 -2.57
C ALA A 133 15.83 11.15 -3.29
N VAL A 134 16.23 9.88 -3.40
CA VAL A 134 15.44 8.81 -4.03
C VAL A 134 14.14 8.58 -3.26
N ILE A 135 14.22 8.42 -1.93
CA ILE A 135 13.03 8.11 -1.12
C ILE A 135 12.05 9.29 -1.14
N SER A 136 12.50 10.53 -0.96
CA SER A 136 11.62 11.70 -1.04
C SER A 136 10.94 11.86 -2.41
N ALA A 137 11.66 11.57 -3.50
CA ALA A 137 11.08 11.56 -4.84
C ALA A 137 10.05 10.43 -5.00
N ALA A 138 10.34 9.22 -4.46
CA ALA A 138 9.44 8.08 -4.50
C ALA A 138 8.17 8.30 -3.66
N GLU A 139 8.26 8.95 -2.51
CA GLU A 139 7.12 9.33 -1.66
C GLU A 139 6.17 10.29 -2.39
N LYS A 140 6.75 11.33 -3.02
CA LYS A 140 5.98 12.25 -3.85
C LYS A 140 5.30 11.51 -5.01
N TYR A 141 6.05 10.67 -5.72
CA TYR A 141 5.53 9.87 -6.83
C TYR A 141 4.41 8.92 -6.37
N CYS A 142 4.58 8.24 -5.24
CA CYS A 142 3.53 7.40 -4.67
C CYS A 142 2.28 8.18 -4.29
N SER A 143 2.41 9.42 -3.82
CA SER A 143 1.26 10.28 -3.53
C SER A 143 0.48 10.63 -4.81
N GLU A 144 1.18 10.99 -5.87
CA GLU A 144 0.58 11.29 -7.18
C GLU A 144 -0.10 10.06 -7.80
N LYS A 145 0.48 8.87 -7.62
CA LYS A 145 0.00 7.60 -8.20
C LYS A 145 -0.93 6.80 -7.29
N ARG A 146 -1.26 7.28 -6.10
CA ARG A 146 -2.03 6.55 -5.07
C ARG A 146 -1.43 5.18 -4.76
N ALA A 147 -0.09 5.12 -4.69
CA ALA A 147 0.68 3.94 -4.36
C ALA A 147 1.28 4.04 -2.95
N PHE A 148 1.78 2.92 -2.44
CA PHE A 148 2.38 2.79 -1.13
C PHE A 148 3.84 2.32 -1.25
N LEU A 149 4.78 3.05 -0.65
CA LEU A 149 6.21 2.76 -0.67
C LEU A 149 6.61 1.85 0.50
N ILE A 150 7.37 0.79 0.23
CA ILE A 150 8.04 0.02 1.27
C ILE A 150 9.53 0.33 1.19
N VAL A 151 10.05 0.97 2.23
CA VAL A 151 11.43 1.47 2.27
C VAL A 151 12.35 0.42 2.88
N ASP A 152 13.44 0.09 2.20
CA ASP A 152 14.52 -0.74 2.72
C ASP A 152 15.57 0.12 3.42
N ILE A 153 16.02 -0.35 4.58
CA ILE A 153 17.10 0.29 5.35
C ILE A 153 18.48 -0.11 4.84
N PRO A 154 19.49 0.77 4.96
CA PRO A 154 20.86 0.44 4.62
C PRO A 154 21.38 -0.80 5.38
N PRO A 155 22.24 -1.64 4.76
CA PRO A 155 22.76 -2.85 5.41
C PRO A 155 23.65 -2.56 6.64
N THR A 156 24.13 -1.35 6.79
CA THR A 156 24.90 -0.90 7.96
C THR A 156 24.05 -0.73 9.21
N ILE A 157 22.71 -0.64 9.07
CA ILE A 157 21.74 -0.50 10.17
C ILE A 157 21.38 -1.90 10.69
N ASN A 158 22.22 -2.46 11.51
CA ASN A 158 22.15 -3.83 11.99
C ASN A 158 21.93 -3.98 13.51
N THR A 159 21.63 -2.88 14.20
CA THR A 159 21.22 -2.89 15.61
C THR A 159 20.08 -1.93 15.86
N LYS A 160 19.30 -2.17 16.93
CA LYS A 160 18.19 -1.29 17.32
C LYS A 160 18.66 0.17 17.50
N ASP A 161 19.78 0.39 18.19
CA ASP A 161 20.26 1.74 18.49
C ASP A 161 20.67 2.49 17.23
N LYS A 162 21.32 1.81 16.27
CA LYS A 162 21.59 2.39 14.95
C LYS A 162 20.31 2.72 14.20
N MET A 163 19.27 1.87 14.30
CA MET A 163 17.99 2.12 13.65
C MET A 163 17.29 3.35 14.25
N LEU A 164 17.29 3.50 15.56
CA LEU A 164 16.71 4.68 16.23
C LEU A 164 17.44 5.95 15.82
N SER A 165 18.77 5.98 15.93
CA SER A 165 19.60 7.15 15.55
C SER A 165 19.49 7.47 14.06
N TRP A 166 19.40 6.45 13.20
CA TRP A 166 19.21 6.63 11.76
C TRP A 166 17.85 7.27 11.46
N MET A 167 16.78 6.83 12.14
CA MET A 167 15.45 7.41 11.94
C MET A 167 15.36 8.85 12.43
N GLU A 168 16.00 9.19 13.56
CA GLU A 168 16.11 10.57 14.05
C GLU A 168 16.83 11.49 13.04
N THR A 169 17.89 10.98 12.39
CA THR A 169 18.62 11.73 11.35
C THR A 169 17.79 11.87 10.07
N ASN A 170 16.90 10.93 9.79
CA ASN A 170 16.06 10.87 8.60
C ASN A 170 14.59 11.23 8.89
N ASP A 171 14.34 12.09 9.83
CA ASP A 171 12.98 12.53 10.20
C ASP A 171 12.23 13.20 9.02
N CYS A 172 12.96 13.73 8.04
CA CYS A 172 12.39 14.27 6.79
C CYS A 172 11.67 13.23 5.91
N LEU A 173 11.90 11.93 6.15
CA LEU A 173 11.23 10.83 5.45
C LEU A 173 9.87 10.44 6.07
N ARG A 174 9.34 11.24 6.99
CA ARG A 174 8.03 11.00 7.59
C ARG A 174 6.91 11.20 6.58
N HIS A 175 6.37 10.09 6.09
CA HIS A 175 5.32 10.14 5.08
C HIS A 175 4.24 9.06 5.32
N HIS A 176 2.98 9.41 5.07
CA HIS A 176 1.85 8.49 5.30
C HIS A 176 1.69 7.43 4.20
N ASN A 177 2.28 7.61 3.02
CA ASN A 177 2.28 6.60 1.95
C ASN A 177 3.52 5.71 1.98
N ALA A 178 4.27 5.69 3.08
CA ALA A 178 5.47 4.88 3.21
C ALA A 178 5.50 4.10 4.52
N ALA A 179 6.19 2.96 4.52
CA ALA A 179 6.47 2.17 5.71
C ALA A 179 7.90 1.65 5.67
N ILE A 180 8.50 1.50 6.86
CA ILE A 180 9.84 0.97 7.04
C ILE A 180 9.82 -0.22 8.01
N TYR A 181 10.71 -1.16 7.79
CA TYR A 181 10.81 -2.39 8.57
C TYR A 181 12.22 -2.63 9.07
N PHE A 182 12.34 -3.13 10.29
CA PHE A 182 13.58 -3.52 10.92
C PHE A 182 13.40 -4.86 11.66
N PRO A 183 14.38 -5.74 11.60
CA PRO A 183 15.67 -5.69 10.90
C PRO A 183 15.56 -6.05 9.41
N ARG A 184 16.69 -6.03 8.72
CA ARG A 184 16.82 -6.65 7.40
C ARG A 184 16.65 -8.16 7.51
N LEU A 185 16.49 -8.83 6.39
CA LEU A 185 16.26 -10.26 6.32
C LEU A 185 17.49 -11.00 5.80
N GLU A 186 17.59 -12.25 6.19
CA GLU A 186 18.54 -13.22 5.68
C GLU A 186 17.79 -14.31 4.93
N ILE A 187 18.20 -14.59 3.70
CA ILE A 187 17.61 -15.59 2.82
C ILE A 187 18.71 -16.57 2.35
N PRO A 188 18.39 -17.83 2.07
CA PRO A 188 19.30 -18.70 1.33
C PRO A 188 19.70 -18.06 -0.01
N ASP A 189 20.98 -18.05 -0.34
CA ASP A 189 21.45 -17.49 -1.62
C ASP A 189 21.44 -18.56 -2.71
N PRO A 190 20.52 -18.48 -3.71
CA PRO A 190 20.50 -19.49 -4.78
C PRO A 190 21.71 -19.44 -5.70
N LEU A 191 22.45 -18.31 -5.75
CA LEU A 191 23.68 -18.20 -6.56
C LEU A 191 24.91 -18.78 -5.84
N ASN A 192 24.87 -18.92 -4.50
CA ASN A 192 25.94 -19.47 -3.67
C ASN A 192 25.39 -20.54 -2.73
N ALA A 193 25.27 -21.76 -3.24
CA ALA A 193 24.67 -22.85 -2.48
C ALA A 193 25.34 -23.04 -1.11
N GLY A 194 24.55 -23.07 -0.05
CA GLY A 194 24.99 -23.21 1.34
C GLY A 194 25.35 -21.89 2.03
N SER A 195 25.27 -20.74 1.36
CA SER A 195 25.40 -19.41 1.99
C SER A 195 24.04 -18.75 2.17
N SER A 196 24.02 -17.75 3.04
CA SER A 196 22.90 -16.84 3.19
C SER A 196 23.24 -15.44 2.65
N ARG A 197 22.24 -14.70 2.24
CA ARG A 197 22.33 -13.32 1.76
C ARG A 197 21.48 -12.40 2.61
N ASN A 198 22.07 -11.29 3.04
CA ASN A 198 21.34 -10.21 3.69
C ASN A 198 20.62 -9.38 2.60
N VAL A 199 19.31 -9.24 2.74
CA VAL A 199 18.44 -8.52 1.79
C VAL A 199 17.54 -7.53 2.51
N GLY A 200 17.04 -6.54 1.78
CA GLY A 200 15.98 -5.66 2.25
C GLY A 200 14.67 -6.43 2.48
N ALA A 201 13.81 -5.89 3.32
CA ALA A 201 12.55 -6.53 3.65
C ALA A 201 11.43 -6.23 2.64
N SER A 202 11.59 -5.22 1.78
CA SER A 202 10.52 -4.68 0.94
C SER A 202 9.90 -5.71 0.01
N GLY A 203 10.72 -6.55 -0.65
CA GLY A 203 10.21 -7.60 -1.53
C GLY A 203 9.38 -8.65 -0.79
N THR A 204 9.88 -9.13 0.36
CA THR A 204 9.16 -10.08 1.22
C THR A 204 7.84 -9.48 1.70
N LEU A 205 7.87 -8.24 2.20
CA LEU A 205 6.69 -7.55 2.72
C LEU A 205 5.66 -7.22 1.61
N ALA A 206 6.12 -6.81 0.42
CA ALA A 206 5.22 -6.63 -0.72
C ALA A 206 4.46 -7.93 -1.06
N GLY A 207 5.15 -9.08 -0.97
CA GLY A 207 4.52 -10.40 -1.13
C GLY A 207 3.54 -10.73 0.00
N VAL A 208 3.89 -10.43 1.26
CA VAL A 208 2.99 -10.59 2.41
C VAL A 208 1.75 -9.71 2.24
N TYR A 209 1.91 -8.45 1.83
CA TYR A 209 0.78 -7.56 1.54
C TYR A 209 -0.14 -8.16 0.48
N ALA A 210 0.42 -8.61 -0.64
CA ALA A 210 -0.33 -9.23 -1.72
C ALA A 210 -1.12 -10.47 -1.26
N ARG A 211 -0.50 -11.30 -0.42
CA ARG A 211 -1.15 -12.49 0.16
C ARG A 211 -2.30 -12.10 1.10
N MET A 212 -2.07 -11.15 1.99
CA MET A 212 -3.07 -10.70 2.96
C MET A 212 -4.25 -10.00 2.27
N ASP A 213 -3.97 -9.17 1.29
CA ASP A 213 -5.00 -8.51 0.47
C ASP A 213 -5.88 -9.54 -0.24
N GLY A 214 -5.26 -10.55 -0.84
CA GLY A 214 -5.99 -11.60 -1.55
C GLY A 214 -6.81 -12.51 -0.64
N ALA A 215 -6.43 -12.67 0.62
CA ALA A 215 -7.12 -13.51 1.59
C ALA A 215 -8.24 -12.77 2.35
N CYS A 216 -8.02 -11.52 2.71
CA CYS A 216 -8.88 -10.79 3.65
C CYS A 216 -9.26 -9.37 3.21
N GLY A 217 -8.65 -8.86 2.13
CA GLY A 217 -8.80 -7.48 1.67
C GLY A 217 -7.73 -6.52 2.22
N VAL A 218 -7.56 -5.39 1.51
CA VAL A 218 -6.52 -4.37 1.78
C VAL A 218 -6.64 -3.70 3.16
N TRP A 219 -7.82 -3.74 3.76
CA TRP A 219 -8.11 -3.25 5.12
C TRP A 219 -7.57 -4.16 6.23
N LYS A 220 -7.10 -5.36 5.88
CA LYS A 220 -6.49 -6.27 6.86
C LYS A 220 -5.03 -5.87 7.11
N THR A 221 -4.69 -5.80 8.39
CA THR A 221 -3.33 -5.50 8.84
C THR A 221 -2.33 -6.55 8.34
N PRO A 222 -1.27 -6.16 7.63
CA PRO A 222 -0.22 -7.08 7.16
C PRO A 222 0.80 -7.37 8.28
N ALA A 223 0.30 -7.77 9.45
CA ALA A 223 1.11 -8.09 10.63
C ALA A 223 0.44 -9.20 11.47
N GLY A 224 1.20 -9.77 12.39
CA GLY A 224 0.75 -10.86 13.26
C GLY A 224 1.01 -12.23 12.67
N GLY A 225 0.43 -13.28 13.28
CA GLY A 225 0.72 -14.68 12.93
C GLY A 225 0.39 -15.09 11.51
N ALA A 226 -0.54 -14.39 10.83
CA ALA A 226 -0.86 -14.62 9.41
C ALA A 226 0.14 -13.98 8.45
N ALA A 227 0.99 -13.06 8.93
CA ALA A 227 1.98 -12.35 8.15
C ALA A 227 3.37 -13.00 8.26
N ASP A 228 3.42 -14.33 8.07
CA ASP A 228 4.63 -15.14 8.07
C ASP A 228 5.56 -14.75 6.92
N LEU A 229 6.87 -14.73 7.19
CA LEU A 229 7.94 -14.41 6.23
C LEU A 229 8.49 -15.70 5.65
N ARG A 230 8.04 -16.09 4.48
CA ARG A 230 8.43 -17.34 3.84
C ARG A 230 9.80 -17.26 3.22
N GLY A 231 10.64 -18.26 3.50
CA GLY A 231 11.98 -18.35 2.94
C GLY A 231 12.96 -17.26 3.44
N ALA A 232 12.61 -16.58 4.53
CA ALA A 232 13.43 -15.53 5.12
C ALA A 232 13.48 -15.62 6.63
N SER A 233 14.59 -15.22 7.21
CA SER A 233 14.80 -15.11 8.65
C SER A 233 15.24 -13.70 9.03
N VAL A 234 14.96 -13.31 10.29
CA VAL A 234 15.38 -12.00 10.79
C VAL A 234 16.87 -12.02 11.13
N THR A 235 17.59 -10.97 10.75
CA THR A 235 19.04 -10.84 11.05
C THR A 235 19.31 -10.50 12.51
N VAL A 236 18.33 -9.93 13.22
CA VAL A 236 18.43 -9.52 14.63
C VAL A 236 17.16 -9.92 15.36
N GLN A 237 17.30 -10.50 16.56
CA GLN A 237 16.16 -10.78 17.43
C GLN A 237 15.75 -9.50 18.18
N ILE A 238 14.47 -9.19 18.17
CA ILE A 238 13.88 -8.02 18.82
C ILE A 238 12.99 -8.46 19.97
N ASN A 239 13.29 -8.00 21.17
CA ASN A 239 12.47 -8.24 22.36
C ASN A 239 11.32 -7.23 22.47
N ASP A 240 10.42 -7.38 23.47
CA ASP A 240 9.23 -6.54 23.61
C ASP A 240 9.56 -5.08 23.93
N SER A 241 10.58 -4.83 24.75
CA SER A 241 11.02 -3.47 25.09
C SER A 241 11.61 -2.76 23.88
N GLU A 242 12.41 -3.46 23.09
CA GLU A 242 13.01 -2.94 21.85
C GLU A 242 11.94 -2.68 20.79
N ASN A 243 10.97 -3.59 20.66
CA ASN A 243 9.81 -3.38 19.80
C ASN A 243 9.01 -2.15 20.20
N GLY A 244 8.81 -1.91 21.50
CA GLY A 244 8.16 -0.71 22.00
C GLY A 244 8.86 0.57 21.58
N ALA A 245 10.20 0.60 21.66
CA ALA A 245 11.00 1.76 21.23
C ALA A 245 10.92 2.01 19.71
N LEU A 246 11.00 0.95 18.90
CA LEU A 246 10.85 1.05 17.44
C LEU A 246 9.45 1.52 17.05
N ASN A 247 8.43 0.92 17.66
CA ASN A 247 7.03 1.23 17.38
C ASN A 247 6.69 2.69 17.70
N ALA A 248 7.29 3.25 18.77
CA ALA A 248 7.10 4.66 19.13
C ALA A 248 7.51 5.64 18.01
N LEU A 249 8.48 5.26 17.19
CA LEU A 249 8.96 6.02 16.04
C LEU A 249 8.30 5.63 14.70
N GLY A 250 7.31 4.75 14.70
CA GLY A 250 6.66 4.28 13.46
C GLY A 250 7.48 3.25 12.68
N ILE A 251 8.46 2.61 13.31
CA ILE A 251 9.28 1.55 12.72
C ILE A 251 8.61 0.20 12.99
N ASN A 252 8.38 -0.58 11.95
CA ASN A 252 7.74 -1.88 12.07
C ASN A 252 8.76 -2.98 12.33
N ALA A 253 8.62 -3.70 13.45
CA ALA A 253 9.51 -4.79 13.79
C ALA A 253 9.19 -6.05 12.98
N LEU A 254 10.24 -6.74 12.50
CA LEU A 254 10.18 -8.12 12.04
C LEU A 254 10.71 -9.01 13.17
N ARG A 255 9.94 -10.01 13.58
CA ARG A 255 10.24 -10.78 14.78
C ARG A 255 10.18 -12.28 14.50
N ASN A 256 10.96 -13.03 15.25
CA ASN A 256 10.85 -14.47 15.31
C ASN A 256 10.23 -14.90 16.64
N PHE A 257 9.20 -15.72 16.57
CA PHE A 257 8.56 -16.33 17.73
C PHE A 257 8.68 -17.86 17.67
N PRO A 258 8.94 -18.54 18.78
CA PRO A 258 9.09 -20.00 18.80
C PRO A 258 7.90 -20.77 18.23
N THR A 259 6.68 -20.21 18.36
CA THR A 259 5.43 -20.88 17.98
C THR A 259 4.95 -20.55 16.57
N ILE A 260 5.28 -19.37 16.03
CA ILE A 260 4.76 -18.89 14.74
C ILE A 260 5.86 -18.55 13.73
N GLY A 261 7.14 -18.65 14.13
CA GLY A 261 8.29 -18.37 13.25
C GLY A 261 8.53 -16.89 13.01
N ASN A 262 9.12 -16.56 11.85
CA ASN A 262 9.42 -15.20 11.44
C ASN A 262 8.17 -14.51 10.89
N VAL A 263 7.80 -13.36 11.45
CA VAL A 263 6.58 -12.65 11.11
C VAL A 263 6.80 -11.13 11.06
N SER A 264 5.98 -10.43 10.29
CA SER A 264 5.79 -8.99 10.42
C SER A 264 5.01 -8.69 11.71
N TRP A 265 5.54 -7.80 12.56
CA TRP A 265 4.97 -7.49 13.88
C TRP A 265 4.73 -6.00 14.09
N GLY A 266 4.44 -5.27 13.02
CA GLY A 266 4.12 -3.85 13.04
C GLY A 266 3.30 -3.48 11.79
N ALA A 267 2.49 -2.43 11.94
CA ALA A 267 1.59 -1.99 10.88
C ALA A 267 1.45 -0.45 10.82
N ARG A 268 2.51 0.27 11.14
CA ARG A 268 2.55 1.73 11.13
C ARG A 268 3.16 2.26 9.84
N THR A 269 2.60 3.36 9.36
CA THR A 269 3.25 4.17 8.32
C THR A 269 4.44 4.94 8.90
N LEU A 270 5.27 5.55 8.07
CA LEU A 270 6.33 6.43 8.53
C LEU A 270 5.81 7.71 9.23
N ALA A 271 4.56 8.13 8.96
CA ALA A 271 3.85 9.16 9.72
C ALA A 271 3.13 8.59 10.98
N GLY A 272 3.42 7.35 11.36
CA GLY A 272 2.75 6.64 12.46
C GLY A 272 3.46 6.76 13.81
N SER A 273 4.38 7.69 13.99
CA SER A 273 5.02 7.95 15.28
C SER A 273 4.01 8.49 16.31
N TYR A 274 4.32 8.32 17.59
CA TYR A 274 3.47 8.92 18.63
C TYR A 274 3.49 10.44 18.66
N GLN A 275 4.53 11.04 18.09
CA GLN A 275 4.69 12.49 18.06
C GLN A 275 3.82 13.15 16.99
N GLU A 276 3.50 12.46 15.88
CA GLU A 276 2.80 13.08 14.76
C GLU A 276 1.27 13.02 14.86
N ALA A 277 0.68 12.23 15.74
CA ALA A 277 -0.78 12.09 15.89
C ALA A 277 -1.57 11.99 14.56
N SER A 278 -0.97 11.39 13.53
CA SER A 278 -1.54 11.31 12.19
C SER A 278 -2.76 10.39 12.14
N GLU A 279 -3.81 10.82 11.43
CA GLU A 279 -4.95 9.96 11.09
C GLU A 279 -4.53 8.76 10.21
N TRP A 280 -3.46 8.92 9.45
CA TRP A 280 -2.86 7.91 8.58
C TRP A 280 -1.78 7.06 9.28
N LYS A 281 -1.88 6.94 10.58
CA LYS A 281 -0.92 6.20 11.42
C LYS A 281 -0.74 4.75 10.97
N TYR A 282 -1.80 4.11 10.46
CA TYR A 282 -1.81 2.68 10.18
C TYR A 282 -1.79 2.36 8.68
N ILE A 283 -0.93 1.42 8.29
CA ILE A 283 -0.79 0.91 6.92
C ILE A 283 -2.15 0.47 6.33
N PRO A 284 -2.95 -0.38 7.00
CA PRO A 284 -4.23 -0.83 6.41
C PRO A 284 -5.22 0.32 6.22
N VAL A 285 -5.21 1.33 7.10
CA VAL A 285 -6.06 2.51 6.98
C VAL A 285 -5.67 3.33 5.75
N ARG A 286 -4.37 3.62 5.60
CA ARG A 286 -3.90 4.40 4.44
C ARG A 286 -4.06 3.65 3.13
N ARG A 287 -3.73 2.35 3.09
CA ARG A 287 -3.88 1.54 1.88
C ARG A 287 -5.35 1.37 1.48
N LEU A 288 -6.27 1.27 2.43
CA LEU A 288 -7.71 1.28 2.15
C LEU A 288 -8.13 2.61 1.51
N ALA A 289 -7.65 3.75 2.02
CA ALA A 289 -7.92 5.06 1.43
C ALA A 289 -7.43 5.12 -0.02
N LEU A 290 -6.17 4.74 -0.28
CA LEU A 290 -5.59 4.72 -1.63
C LEU A 290 -6.38 3.82 -2.59
N TYR A 291 -6.86 2.66 -2.11
CA TYR A 291 -7.71 1.76 -2.87
C TYR A 291 -9.06 2.38 -3.24
N ILE A 292 -9.71 3.04 -2.27
CA ILE A 292 -10.98 3.74 -2.50
C ILE A 292 -10.76 4.89 -3.48
N GLU A 293 -9.76 5.75 -3.22
CA GLU A 293 -9.41 6.89 -4.07
C GLU A 293 -9.20 6.48 -5.54
N GLU A 294 -8.40 5.43 -5.79
CA GLU A 294 -8.13 4.99 -7.16
C GLU A 294 -9.33 4.30 -7.80
N SER A 295 -10.08 3.49 -7.04
CA SER A 295 -11.28 2.81 -7.57
C SER A 295 -12.35 3.80 -7.97
N LEU A 296 -12.61 4.82 -7.14
CA LEU A 296 -13.56 5.88 -7.44
C LEU A 296 -13.07 6.76 -8.61
N TYR A 297 -11.78 7.08 -8.66
CA TYR A 297 -11.20 7.83 -9.76
C TYR A 297 -11.36 7.11 -11.12
N GLN A 298 -11.03 5.81 -11.17
CA GLN A 298 -11.20 5.04 -12.41
C GLN A 298 -12.67 4.84 -12.75
N GLY A 299 -13.51 4.57 -11.75
CA GLY A 299 -14.92 4.28 -11.89
C GLY A 299 -15.80 5.51 -12.16
N SER A 300 -15.27 6.74 -12.02
CA SER A 300 -16.01 7.99 -12.29
C SER A 300 -15.72 8.63 -13.66
N LYS A 301 -14.83 8.05 -14.48
CA LYS A 301 -14.44 8.62 -15.77
C LYS A 301 -15.60 8.79 -16.76
N TRP A 302 -16.66 8.01 -16.61
CA TRP A 302 -17.88 8.15 -17.41
C TRP A 302 -18.58 9.49 -17.20
N ALA A 303 -18.45 10.11 -16.02
CA ALA A 303 -19.09 11.39 -15.70
C ALA A 303 -18.47 12.59 -16.44
N ASN A 304 -17.31 12.40 -17.10
CA ASN A 304 -16.69 13.45 -17.88
C ASN A 304 -17.57 13.79 -19.10
N PHE A 305 -17.81 15.07 -19.32
CA PHE A 305 -18.62 15.64 -20.39
C PHE A 305 -20.15 15.47 -20.24
N ASP A 306 -20.66 14.84 -19.18
CA ASP A 306 -22.07 14.86 -18.86
C ASP A 306 -22.49 16.24 -18.34
N PRO A 307 -23.76 16.65 -18.53
CA PRO A 307 -24.29 17.91 -17.98
C PRO A 307 -24.11 17.96 -16.45
N ASN A 308 -23.56 19.09 -15.96
CA ASN A 308 -23.33 19.27 -14.51
C ASN A 308 -24.62 19.69 -13.81
N ASP A 309 -25.47 18.73 -13.50
CA ASP A 309 -26.79 18.93 -12.91
C ASP A 309 -27.12 17.87 -11.81
N GLU A 310 -28.27 18.01 -11.20
CA GLU A 310 -28.74 17.09 -10.13
C GLU A 310 -28.89 15.64 -10.62
N LEU A 311 -29.14 15.41 -11.91
CA LEU A 311 -29.25 14.06 -12.47
C LEU A 311 -27.89 13.37 -12.43
N LEU A 312 -26.83 14.03 -12.91
CA LEU A 312 -25.46 13.56 -12.84
C LEU A 312 -25.05 13.30 -11.38
N TRP A 313 -25.30 14.25 -10.48
CA TRP A 313 -24.94 14.12 -9.08
C TRP A 313 -25.63 12.93 -8.41
N THR A 314 -26.90 12.68 -8.76
CA THR A 314 -27.66 11.50 -8.27
C THR A 314 -27.05 10.20 -8.78
N GLN A 315 -26.65 10.12 -10.04
CA GLN A 315 -26.01 8.93 -10.62
C GLN A 315 -24.63 8.66 -9.95
N ILE A 316 -23.85 9.70 -9.67
CA ILE A 316 -22.59 9.59 -8.95
C ILE A 316 -22.84 9.06 -7.53
N ARG A 317 -23.78 9.67 -6.76
CA ARG A 317 -24.12 9.21 -5.42
C ARG A 317 -24.54 7.74 -5.40
N LEU A 318 -25.34 7.30 -6.36
CA LEU A 318 -25.80 5.92 -6.48
C LEU A 318 -24.62 4.98 -6.80
N SER A 319 -23.79 5.30 -7.79
CA SER A 319 -22.67 4.47 -8.22
C SER A 319 -21.63 4.31 -7.10
N PHE A 320 -21.24 5.42 -6.46
CA PHE A 320 -20.32 5.42 -5.32
C PHE A 320 -20.95 4.70 -4.12
N GLY A 321 -22.27 4.90 -3.87
CA GLY A 321 -23.00 4.26 -2.79
C GLY A 321 -23.03 2.74 -2.90
N VAL A 322 -23.18 2.19 -4.11
CA VAL A 322 -23.10 0.74 -4.36
C VAL A 322 -21.71 0.21 -4.04
N PHE A 323 -20.66 0.88 -4.52
CA PHE A 323 -19.26 0.49 -4.26
C PHE A 323 -18.94 0.50 -2.76
N MET A 324 -19.22 1.59 -2.07
CA MET A 324 -18.96 1.72 -0.62
C MET A 324 -19.81 0.76 0.21
N THR A 325 -21.06 0.49 -0.18
CA THR A 325 -21.92 -0.51 0.47
C THR A 325 -21.35 -1.91 0.32
N ASN A 326 -20.78 -2.25 -0.82
CA ASN A 326 -20.13 -3.53 -1.02
C ASN A 326 -18.90 -3.68 -0.11
N LEU A 327 -18.07 -2.64 0.02
CA LEU A 327 -16.95 -2.62 0.98
C LEU A 327 -17.42 -2.77 2.44
N PHE A 328 -18.51 -2.11 2.82
CA PHE A 328 -19.11 -2.27 4.14
C PHE A 328 -19.55 -3.72 4.39
N ARG A 329 -20.22 -4.36 3.43
CA ARG A 329 -20.69 -5.75 3.53
C ARG A 329 -19.57 -6.77 3.71
N VAL A 330 -18.41 -6.53 3.11
CA VAL A 330 -17.22 -7.40 3.27
C VAL A 330 -16.38 -7.03 4.50
N GLY A 331 -16.85 -6.06 5.32
CA GLY A 331 -16.23 -5.72 6.60
C GLY A 331 -15.02 -4.80 6.50
N ALA A 332 -14.94 -3.94 5.49
CA ALA A 332 -13.83 -2.98 5.34
C ALA A 332 -13.92 -1.78 6.29
N PHE A 333 -15.08 -1.51 6.88
CA PHE A 333 -15.35 -0.33 7.70
C PHE A 333 -15.83 -0.69 9.10
N GLN A 334 -15.71 0.27 10.02
CA GLN A 334 -16.36 0.23 11.33
C GLN A 334 -17.85 0.56 11.19
N GLY A 335 -18.63 0.15 12.20
CA GLY A 335 -20.04 0.46 12.31
C GLY A 335 -20.96 -0.73 12.10
N THR A 336 -22.18 -0.63 12.63
CA THR A 336 -23.22 -1.66 12.51
C THR A 336 -24.19 -1.37 11.37
N LYS A 337 -24.22 -0.13 10.89
CA LYS A 337 -25.05 0.34 9.78
C LYS A 337 -24.19 1.08 8.76
N ALA A 338 -24.57 1.01 7.50
CA ALA A 338 -23.85 1.67 6.42
C ALA A 338 -23.72 3.19 6.63
N GLY A 339 -24.75 3.85 7.15
CA GLY A 339 -24.73 5.29 7.43
C GLY A 339 -23.77 5.72 8.55
N ASP A 340 -23.35 4.80 9.43
CA ASP A 340 -22.32 5.07 10.45
C ASP A 340 -20.91 4.81 9.90
N ALA A 341 -20.81 4.03 8.82
CA ALA A 341 -19.57 3.54 8.25
C ALA A 341 -18.99 4.45 7.15
N PHE A 342 -19.87 5.08 6.36
CA PHE A 342 -19.44 6.00 5.30
C PHE A 342 -20.56 6.99 4.92
N PHE A 343 -20.16 8.08 4.25
CA PHE A 343 -21.10 9.00 3.60
C PHE A 343 -20.56 9.46 2.25
N ILE A 344 -21.50 9.86 1.37
CA ILE A 344 -21.19 10.44 0.06
C ILE A 344 -22.05 11.70 -0.12
N LYS A 345 -21.40 12.81 -0.41
CA LYS A 345 -22.08 14.08 -0.75
C LYS A 345 -21.66 14.52 -2.15
N CYS A 346 -22.63 14.78 -2.98
CA CYS A 346 -22.50 15.37 -4.29
C CYS A 346 -23.83 16.04 -4.59
N ASP A 347 -23.96 17.31 -4.22
CA ASP A 347 -25.20 18.09 -4.30
C ASP A 347 -24.88 19.60 -4.37
N GLY A 348 -25.90 20.44 -4.39
CA GLY A 348 -25.75 21.89 -4.41
C GLY A 348 -25.06 22.51 -3.17
N THR A 349 -24.81 21.74 -2.12
CA THR A 349 -24.01 22.19 -0.97
C THR A 349 -22.51 21.92 -1.14
N THR A 350 -22.15 20.97 -2.01
CA THR A 350 -20.76 20.64 -2.34
C THR A 350 -20.28 21.29 -3.62
N THR A 351 -21.20 21.55 -4.57
CA THR A 351 -20.92 22.16 -5.88
C THR A 351 -21.67 23.48 -6.00
N SER A 352 -20.98 24.58 -5.97
CA SER A 352 -21.54 25.93 -6.10
C SER A 352 -21.87 26.26 -7.55
N GLN A 353 -22.66 27.35 -7.77
CA GLN A 353 -22.95 27.81 -9.14
C GLN A 353 -21.66 28.19 -9.90
N ASP A 354 -20.67 28.79 -9.24
CA ASP A 354 -19.37 29.10 -9.83
C ASP A 354 -18.62 27.82 -10.26
N ASP A 355 -18.72 26.74 -9.49
CA ASP A 355 -18.14 25.44 -9.86
C ASP A 355 -18.87 24.87 -11.09
N ILE A 356 -20.21 24.95 -11.14
CA ILE A 356 -21.02 24.51 -12.29
C ILE A 356 -20.59 25.26 -13.53
N ASP A 357 -20.48 26.58 -13.46
CA ASP A 357 -20.09 27.44 -14.57
C ASP A 357 -18.66 27.17 -15.09
N ARG A 358 -17.80 26.62 -14.19
CA ARG A 358 -16.43 26.18 -14.51
C ARG A 358 -16.35 24.71 -14.92
N GLY A 359 -17.46 23.99 -14.95
CA GLY A 359 -17.50 22.55 -15.28
C GLY A 359 -16.93 21.66 -14.17
N ILE A 360 -16.97 22.07 -12.90
CA ILE A 360 -16.43 21.33 -11.75
C ILE A 360 -17.58 20.66 -11.01
N VAL A 361 -17.44 19.36 -10.71
CA VAL A 361 -18.30 18.61 -9.79
C VAL A 361 -17.50 18.23 -8.56
N ASN A 362 -17.95 18.66 -7.40
CA ASN A 362 -17.31 18.36 -6.11
C ASN A 362 -17.99 17.17 -5.42
N ILE A 363 -17.23 16.12 -5.19
CA ILE A 363 -17.69 14.89 -4.53
C ILE A 363 -16.92 14.72 -3.23
N VAL A 364 -17.64 14.58 -2.11
CA VAL A 364 -17.04 14.34 -0.79
C VAL A 364 -17.42 12.93 -0.34
N VAL A 365 -16.41 12.10 -0.10
CA VAL A 365 -16.58 10.74 0.41
C VAL A 365 -15.85 10.65 1.75
N GLY A 366 -16.56 10.25 2.80
CA GLY A 366 -15.99 9.98 4.11
C GLY A 366 -16.25 8.53 4.52
N PHE A 367 -15.32 7.92 5.24
CA PHE A 367 -15.48 6.55 5.74
C PHE A 367 -14.76 6.36 7.08
N ALA A 368 -15.25 5.38 7.86
CA ALA A 368 -14.69 5.00 9.15
C ALA A 368 -13.86 3.72 9.00
N PRO A 369 -12.51 3.80 8.90
CA PRO A 369 -11.66 2.64 8.70
C PRO A 369 -11.55 1.79 9.96
N LEU A 370 -11.26 0.48 9.80
CA LEU A 370 -10.86 -0.38 10.89
C LEU A 370 -9.43 -0.06 11.33
N ALA A 371 -9.25 0.32 12.59
CA ALA A 371 -7.91 0.46 13.17
C ALA A 371 -7.44 -0.89 13.74
N PRO A 372 -6.17 -1.27 13.57
CA PRO A 372 -5.63 -2.49 14.15
C PRO A 372 -5.60 -2.40 15.69
N ALA A 373 -5.88 -3.51 16.38
CA ALA A 373 -5.64 -3.63 17.81
C ALA A 373 -4.14 -3.89 18.05
N GLU A 374 -3.40 -2.85 18.41
CA GLU A 374 -1.98 -2.98 18.74
C GLU A 374 -1.75 -3.54 20.15
N PHE A 375 -2.69 -3.27 21.07
CA PHE A 375 -2.56 -3.67 22.48
C PHE A 375 -3.80 -4.44 22.92
N VAL A 376 -3.58 -5.65 23.42
CA VAL A 376 -4.62 -6.47 24.07
C VAL A 376 -4.30 -6.55 25.54
N VAL A 377 -5.17 -5.99 26.40
CA VAL A 377 -5.04 -6.03 27.84
C VAL A 377 -5.97 -7.09 28.41
N ILE A 378 -5.42 -8.09 29.08
CA ILE A 378 -6.20 -9.16 29.70
C ILE A 378 -6.21 -8.94 31.21
N TYR A 379 -7.39 -8.75 31.78
CA TYR A 379 -7.59 -8.67 33.22
C TYR A 379 -7.97 -10.05 33.75
N ILE A 380 -7.13 -10.63 34.62
CA ILE A 380 -7.40 -11.90 35.26
C ILE A 380 -7.82 -11.62 36.70
N GLN A 381 -9.07 -11.95 37.05
CA GLN A 381 -9.55 -11.92 38.42
C GLN A 381 -9.58 -13.34 38.99
N GLN A 382 -8.89 -13.55 40.10
CA GLN A 382 -9.01 -14.79 40.88
C GLN A 382 -10.21 -14.62 41.82
N ILE A 383 -11.27 -15.37 41.59
CA ILE A 383 -12.38 -15.47 42.54
C ILE A 383 -11.91 -16.47 43.66
N ALA A 384 -11.52 -15.93 44.80
CA ALA A 384 -11.35 -16.77 45.99
C ALA A 384 -12.69 -17.39 46.34
N GLY A 385 -12.84 -18.69 46.13
CA GLY A 385 -14.03 -19.40 46.54
C GLY A 385 -14.21 -19.25 48.06
N ARG A 386 -15.39 -18.76 48.49
CA ARG A 386 -15.78 -18.96 49.89
C ARG A 386 -15.81 -20.46 50.10
N VAL A 387 -14.93 -20.96 50.97
CA VAL A 387 -15.09 -22.26 51.56
C VAL A 387 -16.37 -22.14 52.39
N GLY A 388 -17.44 -22.80 51.93
CA GLY A 388 -18.69 -22.81 52.66
C GLY A 388 -18.51 -23.49 54.02
N GLU A 389 -19.07 -22.87 55.04
CA GLU A 389 -19.41 -23.50 56.27
C GLU A 389 -20.47 -24.59 56.07
#